data_d7ae048f86d1c96d9e9e1b2e9e5dc4ec
#
_entry.id   d7ae048f86d1c96d9e9e1b2e9e5dc4ec
#
_cell.length_a   1.000
_cell.length_b   1.000
_cell.length_c   1.000
_cell.angle_alpha   90.00
_cell.angle_beta   90.00
_cell.angle_gamma   90.00
#
_symmetry.space_group_name_H-M   'P 1'
#
loop_
_entity.id
_entity.type
_entity.pdbx_description
1 polymer ?
#
loop_
_entity_poly.entity_id
_entity_poly.type
_entity_poly.pdbx_seq_one_letter_code
_entity_poly.pdbx_strand_id
1 'polypeptide(L)'
;RIKSGEYVLIEPNTKVFPGDEVFVRTVEGHNMIKVLGYDRDGEYQFTSINQDHRPITLPYHQVAKVEYVAGILKQSRHLDDIEAREWLKSS
;
A
#
# COMPACT_ATOMS: atom_id res chain seq x y z
N ARG A 1 5.88 -7.77 2.55
CA ARG A 1 6.84 -7.63 1.47
C ARG A 1 6.22 -8.06 0.13
N ILE A 2 6.48 -7.28 -0.89
CA ILE A 2 5.98 -7.58 -2.22
C ILE A 2 6.81 -8.73 -2.80
N LYS A 3 6.12 -9.76 -3.26
CA LYS A 3 6.78 -10.93 -3.83
C LYS A 3 7.20 -10.66 -5.27
N SER A 4 8.20 -11.41 -5.73
CA SER A 4 8.58 -11.38 -7.12
C SER A 4 7.37 -11.68 -8.01
N GLY A 5 7.18 -10.88 -9.05
CA GLY A 5 6.05 -11.04 -9.95
C GLY A 5 4.80 -10.31 -9.52
N GLU A 6 4.86 -9.54 -8.44
CA GLU A 6 3.76 -8.68 -8.02
C GLU A 6 4.12 -7.23 -8.23
N TYR A 7 3.12 -6.44 -8.60
CA TYR A 7 3.26 -5.00 -8.79
C TYR A 7 2.18 -4.30 -8.02
N VAL A 8 2.51 -3.16 -7.45
CA VAL A 8 1.56 -2.36 -6.69
C VAL A 8 1.28 -1.09 -7.48
N LEU A 9 -0.02 -0.83 -7.69
CA LEU A 9 -0.45 0.41 -8.30
C LEU A 9 -0.66 1.44 -7.20
N ILE A 10 0.12 2.50 -7.25
CA ILE A 10 0.08 3.55 -6.23
C ILE A 10 -0.43 4.82 -6.88
N GLU A 11 -1.37 5.48 -6.19
CA GLU A 11 -1.90 6.77 -6.61
C GLU A 11 -1.46 7.81 -5.60
N PRO A 12 -0.35 8.49 -5.84
CA PRO A 12 0.25 9.35 -4.82
C PRO A 12 -0.55 10.59 -4.46
N ASN A 13 -1.45 11.01 -5.34
CA ASN A 13 -2.26 12.21 -5.09
C ASN A 13 -3.64 11.91 -4.55
N THR A 14 -3.93 10.66 -4.25
CA THR A 14 -5.23 10.25 -3.74
C THR A 14 -5.22 10.32 -2.22
N LYS A 15 -6.24 10.95 -1.66
CA LYS A 15 -6.39 11.02 -0.22
C LYS A 15 -6.70 9.63 0.34
N VAL A 16 -6.07 9.28 1.45
CA VAL A 16 -6.28 7.99 2.10
C VAL A 16 -7.16 8.16 3.33
N PHE A 17 -7.97 7.14 3.59
CA PHE A 17 -8.89 7.12 4.73
C PHE A 17 -8.70 5.82 5.51
N PRO A 18 -9.12 5.79 6.78
CA PRO A 18 -9.09 4.54 7.53
C PRO A 18 -9.79 3.42 6.78
N GLY A 19 -9.13 2.26 6.74
CA GLY A 19 -9.63 1.12 5.99
C GLY A 19 -9.00 0.94 4.62
N ASP A 20 -8.33 1.98 4.10
CA ASP A 20 -7.68 1.88 2.80
C ASP A 20 -6.35 1.15 2.90
N GLU A 21 -6.03 0.39 1.85
CA GLU A 21 -4.70 -0.16 1.72
C GLU A 21 -3.73 0.94 1.30
N VAL A 22 -2.57 0.96 1.92
CA VAL A 22 -1.60 2.02 1.69
C VAL A 22 -0.20 1.44 1.55
N PHE A 23 0.60 2.12 0.75
CA PHE A 23 2.03 1.91 0.68
C PHE A 23 2.69 2.87 1.67
N VAL A 24 3.49 2.31 2.56
CA VAL A 24 4.15 3.10 3.61
C VAL A 24 5.65 2.97 3.43
N ARG A 25 6.32 4.11 3.44
CA ARG A 25 7.78 4.14 3.49
C ARG A 25 8.19 4.88 4.75
N THR A 26 9.05 4.25 5.53
CA THR A 26 9.60 4.91 6.72
C THR A 26 10.81 5.75 6.33
N VAL A 27 11.19 6.66 7.24
CA VAL A 27 12.38 7.49 7.01
C VAL A 27 13.66 6.66 6.98
N GLU A 28 13.62 5.46 7.53
CA GLU A 28 14.75 4.53 7.48
C GLU A 28 14.81 3.75 6.18
N GLY A 29 13.81 3.90 5.33
CA GLY A 29 13.79 3.24 4.04
C GLY A 29 13.05 1.91 3.99
N HIS A 30 12.34 1.55 5.04
CA HIS A 30 11.51 0.35 5.02
C HIS A 30 10.22 0.60 4.25
N ASN A 31 9.84 -0.33 3.42
CA ASN A 31 8.62 -0.26 2.62
C ASN A 31 7.66 -1.35 3.07
N MET A 32 6.39 -1.00 3.18
CA MET A 32 5.35 -1.95 3.61
C MET A 32 4.04 -1.63 2.91
N ILE A 33 3.22 -2.66 2.75
CA ILE A 33 1.83 -2.50 2.35
C ILE A 33 1.00 -2.83 3.58
N LYS A 34 0.20 -1.88 4.00
CA LYS A 34 -0.61 -2.00 5.23
C LYS A 34 -2.00 -1.46 4.97
N VAL A 35 -2.87 -1.62 5.97
CA VAL A 35 -4.18 -0.97 5.97
C VAL A 35 -4.10 0.16 6.98
N LEU A 36 -4.56 1.34 6.59
CA LEU A 36 -4.56 2.48 7.50
C LEU A 36 -5.63 2.27 8.57
N GLY A 37 -5.21 2.26 9.83
CA GLY A 37 -6.13 2.18 10.95
C GLY A 37 -6.63 3.56 11.35
N TYR A 38 -5.71 4.49 11.61
CA TYR A 38 -6.05 5.88 11.85
C TYR A 38 -4.85 6.77 11.56
N ASP A 39 -5.14 8.05 11.42
CA ASP A 39 -4.18 9.11 11.18
C ASP A 39 -4.62 10.28 12.05
N ARG A 40 -4.09 10.37 13.25
CA ARG A 40 -4.45 11.42 14.20
C ARG A 40 -3.42 11.55 15.29
N ASP A 41 -3.45 12.69 15.97
CA ASP A 41 -2.60 12.95 17.15
C ASP A 41 -1.11 12.78 16.86
N GLY A 42 -0.70 13.10 15.63
CA GLY A 42 0.71 13.04 15.27
C GLY A 42 1.21 11.65 14.96
N GLU A 43 0.33 10.69 14.77
CA GLU A 43 0.74 9.31 14.50
C GLU A 43 -0.22 8.61 13.56
N TYR A 44 0.31 7.57 12.91
CA TYR A 44 -0.47 6.64 12.11
C TYR A 44 -0.56 5.31 12.82
N GLN A 45 -1.71 4.67 12.74
CA GLN A 45 -1.82 3.26 13.06
C GLN A 45 -2.00 2.47 11.78
N PHE A 46 -1.18 1.45 11.59
CA PHE A 46 -1.29 0.55 10.44
C PHE A 46 -1.60 -0.85 10.92
N THR A 47 -2.49 -1.53 10.20
CA THR A 47 -2.82 -2.91 10.49
C THR A 47 -2.35 -3.80 9.36
N SER A 48 -2.15 -5.07 9.68
CA SER A 48 -1.76 -6.06 8.68
C SER A 48 -2.95 -6.38 7.78
N ILE A 49 -2.69 -6.56 6.49
CA ILE A 49 -3.73 -6.97 5.55
C ILE A 49 -4.37 -8.28 5.97
N ASN A 50 -3.56 -9.20 6.46
CA ASN A 50 -4.04 -10.52 6.89
C ASN A 50 -4.55 -10.53 8.32
N GLN A 51 -4.38 -9.44 9.04
CA GLN A 51 -4.79 -9.32 10.43
C GLN A 51 -4.16 -10.35 11.36
N ASP A 52 -3.04 -10.91 10.94
CA ASP A 52 -2.31 -11.91 11.74
C ASP A 52 -1.37 -11.27 12.74
N HIS A 53 -1.12 -10.00 12.61
CA HIS A 53 -0.16 -9.27 13.42
C HIS A 53 -0.82 -8.12 14.13
N ARG A 54 -0.23 -7.72 15.24
CA ARG A 54 -0.73 -6.57 15.97
C ARG A 54 -0.58 -5.29 15.14
N PRO A 55 -1.50 -4.35 15.32
CA PRO A 55 -1.33 -3.06 14.69
C PRO A 55 -0.03 -2.41 15.14
N ILE A 56 0.59 -1.65 14.25
CA ILE A 56 1.76 -0.86 14.58
C ILE A 56 1.38 0.61 14.54
N THR A 57 2.01 1.38 15.42
CA THR A 57 1.80 2.82 15.48
C THR A 57 3.13 3.51 15.25
N LEU A 58 3.14 4.44 14.31
CA LEU A 58 4.34 5.19 13.95
C LEU A 58 4.07 6.68 14.04
N PRO A 59 4.92 7.43 14.73
CA PRO A 59 4.82 8.90 14.73
C PRO A 59 5.01 9.44 13.32
N TYR A 60 4.39 10.58 13.03
CA TYR A 60 4.50 11.19 11.71
C TYR A 60 5.94 11.36 11.25
N HIS A 61 6.84 11.72 12.18
CA HIS A 61 8.23 12.01 11.79
C HIS A 61 9.00 10.76 11.37
N GLN A 62 8.48 9.57 11.65
CA GLN A 62 9.11 8.32 11.22
C GLN A 62 8.58 7.82 9.89
N VAL A 63 7.57 8.47 9.34
CA VAL A 63 6.92 8.04 8.10
C VAL A 63 7.26 9.03 7.00
N ALA A 64 7.92 8.55 5.95
CA ALA A 64 8.29 9.37 4.81
C ALA A 64 7.15 9.51 3.81
N LYS A 65 6.39 8.42 3.60
CA LYS A 65 5.29 8.39 2.63
C LYS A 65 4.18 7.49 3.11
N VAL A 66 2.95 7.90 2.83
CA VAL A 66 1.76 7.05 2.89
C VAL A 66 0.99 7.33 1.61
N GLU A 67 0.87 6.34 0.75
CA GLU A 67 0.24 6.54 -0.55
C GLU A 67 -0.82 5.48 -0.78
N TYR A 68 -1.88 5.88 -1.48
CA TYR A 68 -3.03 5.01 -1.74
C TYR A 68 -2.63 3.86 -2.67
N VAL A 69 -3.02 2.64 -2.31
CA VAL A 69 -2.82 1.47 -3.16
C VAL A 69 -4.10 1.22 -3.92
N ALA A 70 -4.07 1.47 -5.23
CA ALA A 70 -5.24 1.25 -6.08
C ALA A 70 -5.44 -0.23 -6.37
N GLY A 71 -4.39 -1.01 -6.32
CA GLY A 71 -4.50 -2.44 -6.54
C GLY A 71 -3.15 -3.12 -6.51
N ILE A 72 -3.17 -4.42 -6.41
CA ILE A 72 -1.99 -5.25 -6.50
C ILE A 72 -2.14 -6.12 -7.74
N LEU A 73 -1.23 -5.93 -8.68
CA LEU A 73 -1.24 -6.65 -9.94
C LEU A 73 -0.24 -7.79 -9.84
N LYS A 74 -0.75 -9.00 -9.91
CA LYS A 74 0.12 -10.17 -9.85
C LYS A 74 0.52 -10.58 -11.25
N GLN A 75 1.78 -10.82 -11.44
CA GLN A 75 2.26 -11.37 -12.68
C GLN A 75 1.86 -12.84 -12.72
N SER A 76 0.97 -13.16 -13.65
CA SER A 76 0.51 -14.53 -13.84
C SER A 76 1.01 -15.00 -15.20
N ARG A 77 1.32 -16.29 -15.29
CA ARG A 77 1.69 -16.87 -16.58
C ARG A 77 0.56 -16.79 -17.59
N HIS A 78 -0.67 -16.60 -17.12
CA HIS A 78 -1.84 -16.48 -17.98
C HIS A 78 -2.23 -15.05 -18.26
N LEU A 79 -1.60 -14.12 -17.60
CA LEU A 79 -1.85 -12.70 -17.80
C LEU A 79 -0.94 -12.24 -18.91
N ASP A 80 -1.50 -11.97 -20.07
CA ASP A 80 -0.71 -11.46 -21.16
C ASP A 80 -0.62 -9.93 -21.10
N ASP A 81 0.23 -9.37 -21.95
CA ASP A 81 0.47 -7.94 -21.96
C ASP A 81 -0.77 -7.14 -22.31
N ILE A 82 -1.62 -7.68 -23.16
CA ILE A 82 -2.83 -7.00 -23.58
C ILE A 82 -3.78 -6.84 -22.40
N GLU A 83 -3.97 -7.89 -21.66
CA GLU A 83 -4.84 -7.89 -20.50
C GLU A 83 -4.35 -6.92 -19.44
N ALA A 84 -3.06 -6.94 -19.18
CA ALA A 84 -2.45 -6.03 -18.23
C ALA A 84 -2.64 -4.57 -18.63
N ARG A 85 -2.45 -4.27 -19.92
CA ARG A 85 -2.60 -2.91 -20.42
C ARG A 85 -4.04 -2.44 -20.33
N GLU A 86 -5.00 -3.30 -20.62
CA GLU A 86 -6.40 -2.93 -20.50
C GLU A 86 -6.77 -2.63 -19.07
N TRP A 87 -6.26 -3.41 -18.14
CA TRP A 87 -6.52 -3.18 -16.74
C TRP A 87 -5.96 -1.83 -16.30
N LEU A 88 -4.76 -1.51 -16.72
CA LEU A 88 -4.13 -0.22 -16.38
C LEU A 88 -4.86 0.96 -16.99
N LYS A 89 -5.40 0.79 -18.19
CA LYS A 89 -6.14 1.88 -18.84
C LYS A 89 -7.47 2.16 -18.15
N SER A 90 -8.09 1.14 -17.58
CA SER A 90 -9.39 1.32 -16.95
C SER A 90 -9.29 1.83 -15.52
N SER A 91 -8.12 1.87 -14.97
CA SER A 91 -7.91 2.44 -13.65
C SER A 91 -7.43 3.89 -13.69
#